data_a4a07d36f97e24dfbf2f6b4994a6d7e7
#
_entry.id   a4a07d36f97e24dfbf2f6b4994a6d7e7
#
_cell.length_a   1.000
_cell.length_b   1.000
_cell.length_c   1.000
_cell.angle_alpha   90.00
_cell.angle_beta   90.00
_cell.angle_gamma   90.00
#
_symmetry.space_group_name_H-M   'P 1'
#
loop_
_entity.id
_entity.type
_entity.pdbx_description
1 polymer ?
#
loop_
_entity_poly.entity_id
_entity_poly.type
_entity_poly.pdbx_seq_one_letter_code
_entity_poly.pdbx_strand_id
1 'polypeptide(L)'
;MPVAIVTGAFGQDGTYLCDLLLSKGYKVYGIANNCTPKNELHESFIANPNFSILQYDIGNYDDVLKLIKATSPDEIYNFAAYSFVADSDDNSFLLHKITASAPVNFAEAIRCVDKRIKFFQASSSEVFGGSNVSPQKESTMHAPRNSYGIAKSYAHKMLEQYREHYDLFIVIGILYNHESPLRDKKFVTRKITSTIANIAKGEQVVLELGNLNAVRDWGYAKEYVQGFWRSMQIKKSETFIFSTGIKSTVREFVSSSFASIDINIHWKGCGTEEVGCDDDGNVLVTVNDIFYRENEKVLLIGDASKASDLIDWKAEVELSQLCNLMVQNDLDKK
;
A
#
# COMPACT_ATOMS: atom_id res chain seq x y z
N MET A 1 11.02 -11.01 -24.29
CA MET A 1 11.04 -10.86 -22.83
C MET A 1 10.48 -9.48 -22.52
N PRO A 2 9.35 -9.37 -21.86
CA PRO A 2 8.77 -8.07 -21.55
C PRO A 2 9.65 -7.29 -20.58
N VAL A 3 9.60 -5.97 -20.67
CA VAL A 3 10.41 -5.04 -19.86
C VAL A 3 9.48 -4.21 -18.96
N ALA A 4 9.75 -4.19 -17.68
CA ALA A 4 8.99 -3.41 -16.73
C ALA A 4 9.85 -2.42 -15.93
N ILE A 5 9.32 -1.23 -15.68
CA ILE A 5 9.82 -0.29 -14.69
C ILE A 5 8.94 -0.40 -13.44
N VAL A 6 9.55 -0.50 -12.27
CA VAL A 6 8.85 -0.46 -10.97
C VAL A 6 9.42 0.66 -10.12
N THR A 7 8.66 1.72 -9.88
CA THR A 7 9.08 2.77 -8.95
C THR A 7 8.71 2.40 -7.52
N GLY A 8 9.51 2.83 -6.54
CA GLY A 8 9.32 2.36 -5.18
C GLY A 8 9.65 0.87 -5.01
N ALA A 9 10.58 0.33 -5.80
CA ALA A 9 10.92 -1.09 -5.89
C ALA A 9 11.29 -1.74 -4.55
N PHE A 10 11.80 -0.97 -3.59
CA PHE A 10 12.15 -1.43 -2.23
C PHE A 10 11.07 -1.11 -1.17
N GLY A 11 9.92 -0.60 -1.59
CA GLY A 11 8.71 -0.52 -0.78
C GLY A 11 7.98 -1.88 -0.74
N GLN A 12 6.95 -2.01 0.11
CA GLN A 12 6.17 -3.23 0.24
C GLN A 12 5.68 -3.78 -1.12
N ASP A 13 4.91 -2.97 -1.84
CA ASP A 13 4.28 -3.39 -3.11
C ASP A 13 5.31 -3.58 -4.22
N GLY A 14 6.29 -2.66 -4.29
CA GLY A 14 7.37 -2.77 -5.26
C GLY A 14 8.18 -4.04 -5.10
N THR A 15 8.47 -4.45 -3.85
CA THR A 15 9.20 -5.69 -3.55
C THR A 15 8.46 -6.91 -4.05
N TYR A 16 7.18 -7.07 -3.67
CA TYR A 16 6.38 -8.21 -4.12
C TYR A 16 6.14 -8.20 -5.63
N LEU A 17 5.99 -7.02 -6.22
CA LEU A 17 5.80 -6.95 -7.67
C LEU A 17 7.08 -7.26 -8.43
N CYS A 18 8.25 -6.81 -7.98
CA CYS A 18 9.54 -7.18 -8.61
C CYS A 18 9.73 -8.70 -8.59
N ASP A 19 9.49 -9.36 -7.45
CA ASP A 19 9.55 -10.81 -7.32
C ASP A 19 8.58 -11.51 -8.29
N LEU A 20 7.32 -11.05 -8.34
CA LEU A 20 6.31 -11.56 -9.25
C LEU A 20 6.70 -11.42 -10.72
N LEU A 21 7.15 -10.23 -11.14
CA LEU A 21 7.51 -9.96 -12.53
C LEU A 21 8.72 -10.80 -12.97
N LEU A 22 9.74 -10.93 -12.11
CA LEU A 22 10.89 -11.77 -12.37
C LEU A 22 10.48 -13.25 -12.51
N SER A 23 9.59 -13.75 -11.65
CA SER A 23 9.07 -15.12 -11.76
C SER A 23 8.28 -15.37 -13.05
N LYS A 24 7.70 -14.30 -13.64
CA LYS A 24 7.01 -14.33 -14.94
C LYS A 24 7.94 -14.10 -16.14
N GLY A 25 9.24 -14.00 -15.93
CA GLY A 25 10.23 -13.85 -16.99
C GLY A 25 10.35 -12.43 -17.56
N TYR A 26 9.99 -11.40 -16.78
CA TYR A 26 10.26 -10.00 -17.15
C TYR A 26 11.72 -9.63 -16.90
N LYS A 27 12.20 -8.66 -17.68
CA LYS A 27 13.32 -7.82 -17.27
C LYS A 27 12.78 -6.65 -16.48
N VAL A 28 13.30 -6.43 -15.26
CA VAL A 28 12.76 -5.43 -14.32
C VAL A 28 13.80 -4.36 -14.01
N TYR A 29 13.41 -3.11 -14.20
CA TYR A 29 14.17 -1.94 -13.77
C TYR A 29 13.50 -1.34 -12.52
N GLY A 30 14.14 -1.54 -11.36
CA GLY A 30 13.68 -0.97 -10.09
C GLY A 30 14.18 0.46 -9.91
N ILE A 31 13.28 1.40 -9.61
CA ILE A 31 13.62 2.78 -9.26
C ILE A 31 13.43 2.97 -7.76
N ALA A 32 14.50 3.33 -7.06
CA ALA A 32 14.48 3.58 -5.62
C ALA A 32 15.51 4.65 -5.22
N ASN A 33 15.18 5.46 -4.21
CA ASN A 33 16.10 6.44 -3.65
C ASN A 33 17.17 5.79 -2.76
N ASN A 34 16.79 4.73 -2.04
CA ASN A 34 17.68 3.92 -1.23
C ASN A 34 17.69 2.50 -1.79
N CYS A 35 18.87 2.04 -2.20
CA CYS A 35 19.08 0.75 -2.85
C CYS A 35 19.66 -0.30 -1.89
N THR A 36 19.69 -0.03 -0.58
CA THR A 36 20.17 -0.98 0.41
C THR A 36 19.15 -2.11 0.61
N PRO A 37 19.54 -3.38 0.44
CA PRO A 37 18.67 -4.52 0.75
C PRO A 37 18.22 -4.48 2.22
N LYS A 38 16.96 -4.80 2.46
CA LYS A 38 16.35 -4.79 3.81
C LYS A 38 15.80 -6.16 4.20
N ASN A 39 15.76 -7.09 3.28
CA ASN A 39 15.21 -8.44 3.48
C ASN A 39 15.72 -9.39 2.39
N GLU A 40 15.49 -10.68 2.58
CA GLU A 40 15.92 -11.76 1.69
C GLU A 40 15.36 -11.65 0.27
N LEU A 41 14.12 -11.14 0.12
CA LEU A 41 13.55 -10.91 -1.21
C LEU A 41 14.33 -9.85 -1.98
N HIS A 42 14.79 -8.77 -1.33
CA HIS A 42 15.65 -7.77 -1.96
C HIS A 42 16.97 -8.38 -2.42
N GLU A 43 17.60 -9.21 -1.60
CA GLU A 43 18.84 -9.91 -1.95
C GLU A 43 18.62 -10.87 -3.12
N SER A 44 17.52 -11.62 -3.10
CA SER A 44 17.15 -12.57 -4.15
C SER A 44 16.96 -11.88 -5.51
N PHE A 45 16.17 -10.80 -5.57
CA PHE A 45 15.96 -10.18 -6.87
C PHE A 45 17.14 -9.31 -7.33
N ILE A 46 17.94 -8.74 -6.44
CA ILE A 46 19.19 -8.04 -6.81
C ILE A 46 20.19 -9.03 -7.44
N ALA A 47 20.26 -10.27 -6.96
CA ALA A 47 21.10 -11.31 -7.54
C ALA A 47 20.59 -11.82 -8.90
N ASN A 48 19.35 -11.52 -9.28
CA ASN A 48 18.75 -11.96 -10.54
C ASN A 48 19.32 -11.17 -11.73
N PRO A 49 19.87 -11.81 -12.77
CA PRO A 49 20.45 -11.11 -13.92
C PRO A 49 19.43 -10.27 -14.74
N ASN A 50 18.13 -10.54 -14.57
CA ASN A 50 17.06 -9.78 -15.20
C ASN A 50 16.58 -8.59 -14.36
N PHE A 51 17.19 -8.32 -13.20
CA PHE A 51 16.89 -7.15 -12.37
C PHE A 51 18.03 -6.13 -12.44
N SER A 52 17.66 -4.86 -12.49
CA SER A 52 18.63 -3.74 -12.40
C SER A 52 18.04 -2.60 -11.60
N ILE A 53 18.82 -2.04 -10.67
CA ILE A 53 18.45 -0.85 -9.92
C ILE A 53 18.94 0.37 -10.68
N LEU A 54 18.05 1.36 -10.87
CA LEU A 54 18.37 2.63 -11.49
C LEU A 54 17.96 3.78 -10.54
N GLN A 55 18.75 4.85 -10.58
CA GLN A 55 18.48 6.08 -9.82
C GLN A 55 18.10 7.20 -10.77
N TYR A 56 16.82 7.59 -10.70
CA TYR A 56 16.24 8.71 -11.43
C TYR A 56 15.31 9.50 -10.53
N ASP A 57 15.32 10.81 -10.64
CA ASP A 57 14.34 11.67 -9.95
C ASP A 57 13.02 11.67 -10.74
N ILE A 58 12.07 10.83 -10.33
CA ILE A 58 10.76 10.75 -11.00
C ILE A 58 9.93 12.04 -10.89
N GLY A 59 10.26 12.92 -9.95
CA GLY A 59 9.68 14.26 -9.86
C GLY A 59 10.26 15.25 -10.87
N ASN A 60 11.27 14.85 -11.64
CA ASN A 60 11.83 15.62 -12.75
C ASN A 60 11.41 14.99 -14.08
N TYR A 61 10.73 15.76 -14.93
CA TYR A 61 10.23 15.28 -16.21
C TYR A 61 11.35 14.79 -17.15
N ASP A 62 12.47 15.52 -17.25
CA ASP A 62 13.58 15.16 -18.13
C ASP A 62 14.24 13.85 -17.72
N ASP A 63 14.30 13.56 -16.43
CA ASP A 63 14.82 12.29 -15.91
C ASP A 63 13.86 11.13 -16.19
N VAL A 64 12.55 11.32 -16.07
CA VAL A 64 11.54 10.33 -16.48
C VAL A 64 11.63 10.07 -18.00
N LEU A 65 11.79 11.12 -18.81
CA LEU A 65 11.93 10.98 -20.25
C LEU A 65 13.21 10.20 -20.63
N LYS A 66 14.35 10.49 -19.98
CA LYS A 66 15.60 9.74 -20.15
C LYS A 66 15.45 8.28 -19.74
N LEU A 67 14.81 8.02 -18.59
CA LEU A 67 14.54 6.67 -18.07
C LEU A 67 13.76 5.83 -19.10
N ILE A 68 12.63 6.35 -19.61
CA ILE A 68 11.79 5.64 -20.57
C ILE A 68 12.56 5.38 -21.88
N LYS A 69 13.30 6.36 -22.40
CA LYS A 69 14.12 6.18 -23.62
C LYS A 69 15.23 5.16 -23.43
N ALA A 70 15.89 5.13 -22.26
CA ALA A 70 17.01 4.23 -21.99
C ALA A 70 16.56 2.78 -21.79
N THR A 71 15.37 2.55 -21.25
CA THR A 71 14.89 1.21 -20.89
C THR A 71 13.89 0.63 -21.89
N SER A 72 13.22 1.47 -22.68
CA SER A 72 12.14 1.09 -23.62
C SER A 72 11.17 0.08 -23.01
N PRO A 73 10.46 0.44 -21.91
CA PRO A 73 9.62 -0.50 -21.17
C PRO A 73 8.33 -0.82 -21.94
N ASP A 74 7.82 -2.04 -21.74
CA ASP A 74 6.45 -2.40 -22.12
C ASP A 74 5.44 -1.96 -21.06
N GLU A 75 5.83 -2.01 -19.78
CA GLU A 75 4.97 -1.74 -18.64
C GLU A 75 5.70 -0.88 -17.59
N ILE A 76 4.98 0.06 -16.99
CA ILE A 76 5.47 0.89 -15.88
C ILE A 76 4.49 0.76 -14.71
N TYR A 77 5.02 0.46 -13.51
CA TYR A 77 4.26 0.37 -12.27
C TYR A 77 4.76 1.42 -11.29
N ASN A 78 3.92 2.41 -10.99
CA ASN A 78 4.29 3.53 -10.13
C ASN A 78 3.73 3.38 -8.73
N PHE A 79 4.57 2.91 -7.79
CA PHE A 79 4.27 2.84 -6.35
C PHE A 79 4.99 3.92 -5.54
N ALA A 80 5.96 4.62 -6.12
CA ALA A 80 6.67 5.67 -5.41
C ALA A 80 5.69 6.77 -4.98
N ALA A 81 5.63 7.03 -3.69
CA ALA A 81 4.80 8.04 -3.09
C ALA A 81 5.34 8.40 -1.69
N TYR A 82 5.00 9.58 -1.23
CA TYR A 82 5.12 9.95 0.18
C TYR A 82 3.86 9.47 0.91
N SER A 83 3.85 8.23 1.39
CA SER A 83 2.62 7.51 1.75
C SER A 83 2.23 7.58 3.23
N PHE A 84 3.10 8.12 4.10
CA PHE A 84 2.78 8.24 5.51
C PHE A 84 2.03 9.55 5.77
N VAL A 85 0.73 9.44 6.01
CA VAL A 85 -0.21 10.57 6.11
C VAL A 85 0.18 11.55 7.24
N ALA A 86 0.71 11.04 8.37
CA ALA A 86 1.08 11.89 9.50
C ALA A 86 2.27 12.82 9.20
N ASP A 87 3.18 12.44 8.29
CA ASP A 87 4.32 13.26 7.88
C ASP A 87 4.02 14.13 6.64
N SER A 88 2.80 14.06 6.09
CA SER A 88 2.46 14.67 4.80
C SER A 88 2.43 16.20 4.83
N ASP A 89 2.10 16.79 5.96
CA ASP A 89 1.99 18.25 6.09
C ASP A 89 3.36 18.89 6.28
N ASP A 90 4.29 18.24 6.99
CA ASP A 90 5.66 18.73 7.20
C ASP A 90 6.53 18.64 5.94
N ASN A 91 6.17 17.75 5.00
CA ASN A 91 6.91 17.50 3.76
C ASN A 91 6.06 17.79 2.50
N SER A 92 5.20 18.79 2.55
CA SER A 92 4.20 19.08 1.51
C SER A 92 4.81 19.25 0.12
N PHE A 93 5.97 19.92 -0.02
CA PHE A 93 6.64 20.10 -1.31
C PHE A 93 7.08 18.76 -1.93
N LEU A 94 7.70 17.89 -1.14
CA LEU A 94 8.15 16.57 -1.61
C LEU A 94 6.95 15.65 -1.88
N LEU A 95 5.91 15.74 -1.08
CA LEU A 95 4.63 15.07 -1.32
C LEU A 95 4.06 15.44 -2.69
N HIS A 96 3.95 16.75 -2.99
CA HIS A 96 3.46 17.21 -4.28
C HIS A 96 4.34 16.74 -5.45
N LYS A 97 5.65 16.89 -5.31
CA LYS A 97 6.60 16.49 -6.33
C LYS A 97 6.48 15.02 -6.71
N ILE A 98 6.44 14.12 -5.72
CA ILE A 98 6.50 12.66 -5.93
C ILE A 98 5.11 12.04 -6.06
N THR A 99 4.13 12.48 -5.25
CA THR A 99 2.82 11.82 -5.22
C THR A 99 1.83 12.41 -6.22
N ALA A 100 1.91 13.72 -6.48
CA ALA A 100 1.02 14.38 -7.43
C ALA A 100 1.64 14.52 -8.83
N SER A 101 2.86 15.10 -8.94
CA SER A 101 3.44 15.48 -10.25
C SER A 101 4.13 14.32 -10.96
N ALA A 102 4.84 13.44 -10.25
CA ALA A 102 5.56 12.34 -10.90
C ALA A 102 4.67 11.41 -11.76
N PRO A 103 3.44 11.02 -11.33
CA PRO A 103 2.52 10.28 -12.22
C PRO A 103 2.22 10.98 -13.54
N VAL A 104 2.06 12.30 -13.50
CA VAL A 104 1.81 13.12 -14.71
C VAL A 104 3.05 13.19 -15.59
N ASN A 105 4.25 13.26 -14.99
CA ASN A 105 5.52 13.20 -15.74
C ASN A 105 5.63 11.88 -16.51
N PHE A 106 5.26 10.74 -15.92
CA PHE A 106 5.23 9.45 -16.63
C PHE A 106 4.23 9.46 -17.77
N ALA A 107 3.00 9.92 -17.55
CA ALA A 107 1.97 9.96 -18.58
C ALA A 107 2.39 10.84 -19.77
N GLU A 108 2.97 12.01 -19.51
CA GLU A 108 3.47 12.92 -20.55
C GLU A 108 4.67 12.33 -21.30
N ALA A 109 5.61 11.70 -20.61
CA ALA A 109 6.75 11.05 -21.23
C ALA A 109 6.32 9.85 -22.11
N ILE A 110 5.36 9.03 -21.65
CA ILE A 110 4.74 7.95 -22.44
C ILE A 110 4.09 8.53 -23.70
N ARG A 111 3.30 9.60 -23.56
CA ARG A 111 2.67 10.28 -24.72
C ARG A 111 3.68 10.72 -25.76
N CYS A 112 4.83 11.22 -25.33
CA CYS A 112 5.88 11.73 -26.21
C CYS A 112 6.79 10.65 -26.80
N VAL A 113 7.02 9.53 -26.11
CA VAL A 113 7.98 8.51 -26.53
C VAL A 113 7.30 7.35 -27.25
N ASP A 114 6.37 6.68 -26.57
CA ASP A 114 5.66 5.52 -27.14
C ASP A 114 4.33 5.30 -26.40
N LYS A 115 3.21 5.58 -27.05
CA LYS A 115 1.87 5.40 -26.49
C LYS A 115 1.45 3.95 -26.24
N ARG A 116 2.24 2.97 -26.72
CA ARG A 116 2.00 1.53 -26.48
C ARG A 116 2.41 1.10 -25.07
N ILE A 117 3.25 1.90 -24.39
CA ILE A 117 3.67 1.63 -23.01
C ILE A 117 2.46 1.66 -22.10
N LYS A 118 2.25 0.56 -21.35
CA LYS A 118 1.19 0.47 -20.37
C LYS A 118 1.64 1.07 -19.04
N PHE A 119 0.75 1.77 -18.37
CA PHE A 119 1.06 2.45 -17.10
C PHE A 119 0.05 2.09 -16.00
N PHE A 120 0.55 1.56 -14.90
CA PHE A 120 -0.19 1.34 -13.66
C PHE A 120 0.15 2.42 -12.64
N GLN A 121 -0.87 3.10 -12.12
CA GLN A 121 -0.74 4.09 -11.06
C GLN A 121 -1.40 3.60 -9.77
N ALA A 122 -0.63 3.49 -8.69
CA ALA A 122 -1.18 3.31 -7.36
C ALA A 122 -1.85 4.60 -6.87
N SER A 123 -3.18 4.61 -6.83
CA SER A 123 -4.00 5.61 -6.15
C SER A 123 -4.24 5.15 -4.69
N SER A 124 -5.21 5.69 -3.99
CA SER A 124 -5.46 5.38 -2.58
C SER A 124 -6.93 5.58 -2.21
N SER A 125 -7.45 4.79 -1.27
CA SER A 125 -8.76 5.03 -0.63
C SER A 125 -8.88 6.40 0.04
N GLU A 126 -7.76 7.06 0.37
CA GLU A 126 -7.73 8.42 0.92
C GLU A 126 -8.33 9.48 -0.03
N VAL A 127 -8.50 9.17 -1.32
CA VAL A 127 -9.26 10.02 -2.24
C VAL A 127 -10.73 10.12 -1.83
N PHE A 128 -11.22 9.17 -1.04
CA PHE A 128 -12.59 9.12 -0.51
C PHE A 128 -12.68 9.51 0.97
N GLY A 129 -11.60 10.02 1.58
CA GLY A 129 -11.48 10.27 3.02
C GLY A 129 -12.56 11.17 3.64
N GLY A 130 -13.33 11.91 2.86
CA GLY A 130 -14.48 12.72 3.26
C GLY A 130 -15.82 12.21 2.75
N SER A 131 -15.88 11.07 2.07
CA SER A 131 -17.11 10.53 1.50
C SER A 131 -18.02 9.94 2.59
N ASN A 132 -19.32 10.19 2.49
CA ASN A 132 -20.33 9.54 3.32
C ASN A 132 -20.85 8.22 2.69
N VAL A 133 -20.35 7.85 1.50
CA VAL A 133 -20.71 6.61 0.81
C VAL A 133 -19.80 5.48 1.26
N SER A 134 -20.36 4.35 1.63
CA SER A 134 -19.65 3.11 1.94
C SER A 134 -20.55 1.89 1.64
N PRO A 135 -20.06 0.84 0.94
CA PRO A 135 -18.73 0.76 0.36
C PRO A 135 -18.54 1.75 -0.82
N GLN A 136 -17.28 2.19 -1.03
CA GLN A 136 -16.94 3.04 -2.16
C GLN A 136 -16.76 2.20 -3.42
N LYS A 137 -17.16 2.78 -4.58
CA LYS A 137 -16.95 2.25 -5.94
C LYS A 137 -16.05 3.18 -6.75
N GLU A 138 -15.58 2.73 -7.90
CA GLU A 138 -14.78 3.55 -8.81
C GLU A 138 -15.50 4.84 -9.24
N SER A 139 -16.84 4.81 -9.26
CA SER A 139 -17.69 5.97 -9.57
C SER A 139 -17.97 6.89 -8.37
N THR A 140 -17.51 6.52 -7.16
CA THR A 140 -17.70 7.37 -5.98
C THR A 140 -16.93 8.67 -6.13
N MET A 141 -17.57 9.80 -5.82
CA MET A 141 -16.94 11.12 -5.92
C MET A 141 -15.76 11.24 -4.95
N HIS A 142 -14.62 11.73 -5.44
CA HIS A 142 -13.48 12.04 -4.61
C HIS A 142 -13.81 13.15 -3.61
N ALA A 143 -13.44 12.94 -2.37
CA ALA A 143 -13.61 13.88 -1.26
C ALA A 143 -12.41 13.73 -0.28
N PRO A 144 -11.17 14.05 -0.72
CA PRO A 144 -9.99 13.89 0.12
C PRO A 144 -10.03 14.86 1.32
N ARG A 145 -9.44 14.43 2.47
CA ARG A 145 -9.41 15.24 3.72
C ARG A 145 -8.00 15.60 4.20
N ASN A 146 -6.96 15.07 3.59
CA ASN A 146 -5.58 15.34 3.95
C ASN A 146 -4.74 15.58 2.71
N SER A 147 -3.55 16.16 2.88
CA SER A 147 -2.64 16.53 1.80
C SER A 147 -2.28 15.35 0.90
N TYR A 148 -2.11 14.15 1.47
CA TYR A 148 -1.85 12.92 0.71
C TYR A 148 -3.02 12.53 -0.20
N GLY A 149 -4.24 12.49 0.35
CA GLY A 149 -5.46 12.21 -0.42
C GLY A 149 -5.69 13.22 -1.55
N ILE A 150 -5.41 14.51 -1.29
CA ILE A 150 -5.49 15.59 -2.31
C ILE A 150 -4.47 15.32 -3.43
N ALA A 151 -3.21 15.01 -3.10
CA ALA A 151 -2.17 14.71 -4.07
C ALA A 151 -2.52 13.46 -4.93
N LYS A 152 -3.02 12.39 -4.29
CA LYS A 152 -3.49 11.19 -4.99
C LYS A 152 -4.72 11.47 -5.88
N SER A 153 -5.66 12.29 -5.41
CA SER A 153 -6.83 12.68 -6.18
C SER A 153 -6.46 13.54 -7.41
N TYR A 154 -5.52 14.47 -7.27
CA TYR A 154 -4.99 15.23 -8.39
C TYR A 154 -4.35 14.32 -9.45
N ALA A 155 -3.41 13.46 -9.04
CA ALA A 155 -2.75 12.52 -9.94
C ALA A 155 -3.77 11.62 -10.66
N HIS A 156 -4.74 11.08 -9.92
CA HIS A 156 -5.80 10.24 -10.45
C HIS A 156 -6.58 10.95 -11.56
N LYS A 157 -7.08 12.17 -11.29
CA LYS A 157 -7.86 12.94 -12.25
C LYS A 157 -7.06 13.36 -13.48
N MET A 158 -5.80 13.75 -13.30
CA MET A 158 -4.93 14.04 -14.43
C MET A 158 -4.72 12.79 -15.32
N LEU A 159 -4.50 11.62 -14.71
CA LEU A 159 -4.29 10.39 -15.47
C LEU A 159 -5.56 9.90 -16.19
N GLU A 160 -6.76 10.10 -15.62
CA GLU A 160 -8.03 9.89 -16.33
C GLU A 160 -8.07 10.74 -17.60
N GLN A 161 -7.70 12.04 -17.51
CA GLN A 161 -7.65 12.94 -18.68
C GLN A 161 -6.63 12.46 -19.73
N TYR A 162 -5.43 12.00 -19.31
CA TYR A 162 -4.45 11.46 -20.24
C TYR A 162 -4.95 10.18 -20.92
N ARG A 163 -5.59 9.29 -20.18
CA ARG A 163 -6.21 8.08 -20.72
C ARG A 163 -7.25 8.38 -21.78
N GLU A 164 -8.18 9.29 -21.48
CA GLU A 164 -9.32 9.62 -22.36
C GLU A 164 -8.91 10.48 -23.55
N HIS A 165 -8.09 11.51 -23.33
CA HIS A 165 -7.78 12.50 -24.35
C HIS A 165 -6.69 12.04 -25.33
N TYR A 166 -5.69 11.29 -24.83
CA TYR A 166 -4.55 10.86 -25.64
C TYR A 166 -4.56 9.36 -25.99
N ASP A 167 -5.60 8.63 -25.59
CA ASP A 167 -5.74 7.18 -25.79
C ASP A 167 -4.54 6.39 -25.23
N LEU A 168 -4.10 6.74 -24.03
CA LEU A 168 -3.03 6.04 -23.33
C LEU A 168 -3.58 4.87 -22.53
N PHE A 169 -2.84 3.76 -22.50
CA PHE A 169 -3.18 2.64 -21.64
C PHE A 169 -2.75 2.94 -20.19
N ILE A 170 -3.65 3.48 -19.40
CA ILE A 170 -3.41 3.83 -18.00
C ILE A 170 -4.41 3.11 -17.10
N VAL A 171 -3.92 2.21 -16.26
CA VAL A 171 -4.68 1.59 -15.18
C VAL A 171 -4.46 2.39 -13.89
N ILE A 172 -5.53 2.70 -13.19
CA ILE A 172 -5.49 3.35 -11.88
C ILE A 172 -6.04 2.38 -10.84
N GLY A 173 -5.19 1.96 -9.90
CA GLY A 173 -5.61 1.14 -8.76
C GLY A 173 -5.93 2.01 -7.55
N ILE A 174 -7.18 2.03 -7.08
CA ILE A 174 -7.57 2.65 -5.82
C ILE A 174 -7.35 1.62 -4.72
N LEU A 175 -6.25 1.79 -3.97
CA LEU A 175 -5.79 0.80 -3.01
C LEU A 175 -6.35 1.10 -1.62
N TYR A 176 -7.02 0.12 -1.03
CA TYR A 176 -7.36 0.11 0.39
C TYR A 176 -6.18 -0.41 1.20
N ASN A 177 -6.27 -0.36 2.52
CA ASN A 177 -5.13 -0.77 3.34
C ASN A 177 -4.76 -2.22 3.04
N HIS A 178 -3.50 -2.44 2.73
CA HIS A 178 -2.96 -3.76 2.45
C HIS A 178 -1.59 -3.88 3.12
N GLU A 179 -1.46 -4.92 3.88
CA GLU A 179 -0.41 -5.08 4.86
C GLU A 179 0.42 -6.33 4.59
N SER A 180 1.60 -6.37 5.16
CA SER A 180 2.47 -7.54 5.10
C SER A 180 3.63 -7.42 6.09
N PRO A 181 4.46 -8.47 6.25
CA PRO A 181 5.72 -8.37 6.98
C PRO A 181 6.70 -7.31 6.46
N LEU A 182 6.52 -6.85 5.22
CA LEU A 182 7.35 -5.81 4.57
C LEU A 182 6.83 -4.39 4.80
N ARG A 183 5.69 -4.21 5.45
CA ARG A 183 5.16 -2.89 5.78
C ARG A 183 6.12 -2.13 6.68
N ASP A 184 6.26 -0.81 6.49
CA ASP A 184 7.10 0.02 7.37
C ASP A 184 6.57 0.02 8.81
N LYS A 185 7.47 -0.02 9.81
CA LYS A 185 7.13 -0.04 11.24
C LYS A 185 6.39 1.21 11.74
N LYS A 186 6.36 2.28 10.97
CA LYS A 186 5.55 3.48 11.26
C LYS A 186 4.05 3.22 11.19
N PHE A 187 3.61 2.21 10.44
CA PHE A 187 2.19 1.88 10.30
C PHE A 187 1.69 1.06 11.49
N VAL A 188 0.42 1.32 11.87
CA VAL A 188 -0.21 0.75 13.06
C VAL A 188 -0.15 -0.77 13.09
N THR A 189 -0.41 -1.44 11.97
CA THR A 189 -0.37 -2.90 11.85
C THR A 189 1.01 -3.47 12.16
N ARG A 190 2.08 -2.83 11.66
CA ARG A 190 3.46 -3.25 11.96
C ARG A 190 3.89 -2.90 13.39
N LYS A 191 3.41 -1.77 13.93
CA LYS A 191 3.59 -1.46 15.36
C LYS A 191 2.99 -2.57 16.23
N ILE A 192 1.76 -3.00 15.92
CA ILE A 192 1.07 -4.08 16.63
C ILE A 192 1.88 -5.37 16.55
N THR A 193 2.15 -5.89 15.34
CA THR A 193 2.77 -7.22 15.18
C THR A 193 4.19 -7.28 15.73
N SER A 194 5.00 -6.22 15.55
CA SER A 194 6.36 -6.19 16.08
C SER A 194 6.40 -6.08 17.61
N THR A 195 5.48 -5.33 18.23
CA THR A 195 5.40 -5.25 19.70
C THR A 195 4.95 -6.59 20.28
N ILE A 196 3.96 -7.26 19.66
CA ILE A 196 3.48 -8.58 20.10
C ILE A 196 4.58 -9.62 19.98
N ALA A 197 5.39 -9.60 18.92
CA ALA A 197 6.54 -10.49 18.79
C ALA A 197 7.59 -10.25 19.90
N ASN A 198 7.80 -8.99 20.30
CA ASN A 198 8.71 -8.65 21.41
C ASN A 198 8.16 -9.16 22.75
N ILE A 199 6.84 -9.00 23.00
CA ILE A 199 6.18 -9.57 24.19
C ILE A 199 6.36 -11.10 24.23
N ALA A 200 6.15 -11.79 23.11
CA ALA A 200 6.34 -13.24 23.02
C ALA A 200 7.79 -13.67 23.25
N LYS A 201 8.77 -12.80 22.98
CA LYS A 201 10.19 -13.01 23.29
C LYS A 201 10.55 -12.70 24.76
N GLY A 202 9.58 -12.32 25.57
CA GLY A 202 9.74 -12.01 27.00
C GLY A 202 10.14 -10.57 27.31
N GLU A 203 10.05 -9.66 26.34
CA GLU A 203 10.29 -8.24 26.60
C GLU A 203 9.14 -7.64 27.38
N GLN A 204 9.46 -6.82 28.39
CA GLN A 204 8.47 -6.10 29.19
C GLN A 204 8.06 -4.79 28.48
N VAL A 205 7.27 -4.91 27.42
CA VAL A 205 6.79 -3.78 26.64
C VAL A 205 5.24 -3.77 26.62
N VAL A 206 4.66 -2.59 26.57
CA VAL A 206 3.20 -2.39 26.44
C VAL A 206 2.93 -1.79 25.06
N LEU A 207 1.92 -2.30 24.38
CA LEU A 207 1.47 -1.81 23.08
C LEU A 207 0.60 -0.56 23.28
N GLU A 208 1.12 0.61 22.93
CA GLU A 208 0.38 1.86 23.00
C GLU A 208 -0.29 2.16 21.65
N LEU A 209 -1.60 2.36 21.65
CA LEU A 209 -2.39 2.62 20.43
C LEU A 209 -3.28 3.87 20.63
N GLY A 210 -3.91 4.32 19.55
CA GLY A 210 -4.96 5.32 19.58
C GLY A 210 -6.35 4.69 19.65
N ASN A 211 -7.28 5.16 18.81
CA ASN A 211 -8.66 4.68 18.78
C ASN A 211 -8.77 3.22 18.33
N LEU A 212 -9.06 2.33 19.27
CA LEU A 212 -9.22 0.90 19.00
C LEU A 212 -10.46 0.56 18.17
N ASN A 213 -11.45 1.46 18.11
CA ASN A 213 -12.66 1.29 17.32
C ASN A 213 -12.54 1.83 15.88
N ALA A 214 -11.37 2.39 15.50
CA ALA A 214 -11.13 2.81 14.13
C ALA A 214 -11.26 1.62 13.18
N VAL A 215 -12.10 1.80 12.13
CA VAL A 215 -12.42 0.75 11.16
C VAL A 215 -11.58 0.92 9.92
N ARG A 216 -11.04 -0.18 9.42
CA ARG A 216 -10.28 -0.26 8.18
C ARG A 216 -10.69 -1.49 7.36
N ASP A 217 -10.31 -1.49 6.10
CA ASP A 217 -10.33 -2.63 5.19
C ASP A 217 -8.88 -3.06 5.00
N TRP A 218 -8.45 -4.18 5.59
CA TRP A 218 -7.09 -4.67 5.54
C TRP A 218 -6.98 -5.95 4.72
N GLY A 219 -6.18 -5.92 3.65
CA GLY A 219 -5.84 -7.09 2.86
C GLY A 219 -4.35 -7.44 2.91
N TYR A 220 -3.97 -8.50 2.23
CA TYR A 220 -2.59 -8.96 2.12
C TYR A 220 -1.91 -8.41 0.86
N ALA A 221 -0.83 -7.65 1.02
CA ALA A 221 -0.17 -6.95 -0.08
C ALA A 221 0.31 -7.88 -1.22
N LYS A 222 0.72 -9.10 -0.89
CA LYS A 222 1.17 -10.08 -1.90
C LYS A 222 0.04 -10.54 -2.82
N GLU A 223 -1.22 -10.53 -2.37
CA GLU A 223 -2.38 -10.77 -3.24
C GLU A 223 -2.69 -9.56 -4.12
N TYR A 224 -2.53 -8.35 -3.58
CA TYR A 224 -2.81 -7.11 -4.30
C TYR A 224 -1.91 -6.97 -5.53
N VAL A 225 -0.62 -7.28 -5.44
CA VAL A 225 0.28 -7.19 -6.59
C VAL A 225 -0.08 -8.14 -7.73
N GLN A 226 -0.73 -9.27 -7.44
CA GLN A 226 -1.30 -10.14 -8.48
C GLN A 226 -2.41 -9.40 -9.25
N GLY A 227 -3.27 -8.68 -8.53
CA GLY A 227 -4.33 -7.85 -9.11
C GLY A 227 -3.75 -6.72 -9.98
N PHE A 228 -2.70 -6.05 -9.50
CA PHE A 228 -2.02 -4.99 -10.27
C PHE A 228 -1.49 -5.54 -11.60
N TRP A 229 -0.79 -6.67 -11.57
CA TRP A 229 -0.29 -7.30 -12.78
C TRP A 229 -1.44 -7.76 -13.71
N ARG A 230 -2.48 -8.42 -13.17
CA ARG A 230 -3.64 -8.87 -13.98
C ARG A 230 -4.35 -7.69 -14.65
N SER A 231 -4.50 -6.55 -13.95
CA SER A 231 -5.13 -5.34 -14.50
C SER A 231 -4.38 -4.73 -15.67
N MET A 232 -3.10 -5.00 -15.80
CA MET A 232 -2.26 -4.57 -16.91
C MET A 232 -2.34 -5.52 -18.13
N GLN A 233 -2.94 -6.71 -17.99
CA GLN A 233 -3.05 -7.71 -19.06
C GLN A 233 -4.37 -7.63 -19.84
N ILE A 234 -5.28 -6.74 -19.47
CA ILE A 234 -6.56 -6.54 -20.15
C ILE A 234 -6.41 -5.73 -21.45
N LYS A 235 -7.45 -5.75 -22.30
CA LYS A 235 -7.44 -5.05 -23.60
C LYS A 235 -7.66 -3.55 -23.47
N LYS A 236 -8.46 -3.11 -22.52
CA LYS A 236 -8.81 -1.69 -22.30
C LYS A 236 -8.48 -1.31 -20.87
N SER A 237 -7.72 -0.25 -20.71
CA SER A 237 -7.36 0.25 -19.37
C SER A 237 -8.57 0.79 -18.60
N GLU A 238 -8.58 0.52 -17.31
CA GLU A 238 -9.69 0.85 -16.42
C GLU A 238 -9.16 1.37 -15.07
N THR A 239 -10.07 1.94 -14.28
CA THR A 239 -9.83 2.19 -12.85
C THR A 239 -10.40 1.02 -12.06
N PHE A 240 -9.66 0.51 -11.07
CA PHE A 240 -10.05 -0.60 -10.20
C PHE A 240 -9.94 -0.23 -8.73
N ILE A 241 -10.85 -0.71 -7.92
CA ILE A 241 -10.69 -0.78 -6.47
C ILE A 241 -10.05 -2.11 -6.11
N PHE A 242 -9.01 -2.07 -5.27
CA PHE A 242 -8.40 -3.22 -4.64
C PHE A 242 -8.64 -3.15 -3.13
N SER A 243 -9.53 -4.02 -2.64
CA SER A 243 -9.99 -4.06 -1.26
C SER A 243 -10.48 -5.47 -0.91
N THR A 244 -10.61 -5.75 0.39
CA THR A 244 -11.28 -6.98 0.85
C THR A 244 -12.79 -6.82 0.90
N GLY A 245 -13.28 -5.58 1.05
CA GLY A 245 -14.68 -5.29 1.33
C GLY A 245 -15.12 -5.61 2.76
N ILE A 246 -14.18 -6.03 3.63
CA ILE A 246 -14.44 -6.46 5.00
C ILE A 246 -14.04 -5.36 5.98
N LYS A 247 -14.98 -5.05 6.88
CA LYS A 247 -14.75 -4.11 7.99
C LYS A 247 -14.00 -4.80 9.12
N SER A 248 -12.88 -4.22 9.54
CA SER A 248 -12.16 -4.68 10.72
C SER A 248 -11.73 -3.50 11.58
N THR A 249 -11.84 -3.63 12.89
CA THR A 249 -11.39 -2.64 13.86
C THR A 249 -9.93 -2.85 14.23
N VAL A 250 -9.26 -1.80 14.72
CA VAL A 250 -7.91 -1.94 15.31
C VAL A 250 -7.93 -2.96 16.44
N ARG A 251 -8.99 -2.96 17.26
CA ARG A 251 -9.20 -3.93 18.34
C ARG A 251 -9.17 -5.38 17.82
N GLU A 252 -9.93 -5.68 16.76
CA GLU A 252 -9.94 -7.02 16.14
C GLU A 252 -8.58 -7.42 15.58
N PHE A 253 -7.85 -6.48 14.98
CA PHE A 253 -6.50 -6.73 14.52
C PHE A 253 -5.55 -7.06 15.68
N VAL A 254 -5.63 -6.32 16.80
CA VAL A 254 -4.84 -6.60 18.02
C VAL A 254 -5.19 -7.96 18.60
N SER A 255 -6.48 -8.24 18.80
CA SER A 255 -6.94 -9.51 19.38
C SER A 255 -6.52 -10.70 18.52
N SER A 256 -6.67 -10.61 17.18
CA SER A 256 -6.23 -11.65 16.25
C SER A 256 -4.71 -11.84 16.25
N SER A 257 -3.96 -10.74 16.43
CA SER A 257 -2.49 -10.81 16.49
C SER A 257 -2.00 -11.47 17.78
N PHE A 258 -2.60 -11.17 18.93
CA PHE A 258 -2.28 -11.86 20.20
C PHE A 258 -2.71 -13.33 20.17
N ALA A 259 -3.86 -13.64 19.56
CA ALA A 259 -4.32 -15.03 19.41
C ALA A 259 -3.33 -15.89 18.59
N SER A 260 -2.54 -15.28 17.70
CA SER A 260 -1.50 -16.02 16.93
C SER A 260 -0.29 -16.48 17.76
N ILE A 261 -0.21 -16.06 19.02
CA ILE A 261 0.79 -16.49 20.02
C ILE A 261 0.11 -17.06 21.28
N ASP A 262 -1.11 -17.56 21.13
CA ASP A 262 -1.92 -18.21 22.18
C ASP A 262 -2.20 -17.30 23.40
N ILE A 263 -2.26 -15.98 23.23
CA ILE A 263 -2.65 -15.01 24.26
C ILE A 263 -4.05 -14.47 23.94
N ASN A 264 -4.98 -14.60 24.89
CA ASN A 264 -6.29 -13.98 24.85
C ASN A 264 -6.23 -12.58 25.46
N ILE A 265 -6.78 -11.57 24.76
CA ILE A 265 -6.86 -10.21 25.28
C ILE A 265 -8.25 -9.91 25.81
N HIS A 266 -8.30 -9.52 27.07
CA HIS A 266 -9.50 -9.06 27.77
C HIS A 266 -9.50 -7.53 27.88
N TRP A 267 -10.49 -6.91 27.26
CA TRP A 267 -10.60 -5.45 27.23
C TRP A 267 -11.33 -4.92 28.45
N LYS A 268 -10.78 -3.90 29.13
CA LYS A 268 -11.35 -3.22 30.29
C LYS A 268 -11.30 -1.71 30.13
N GLY A 269 -12.30 -0.99 30.62
CA GLY A 269 -12.38 0.46 30.47
C GLY A 269 -13.02 0.88 29.15
N CYS A 270 -12.89 2.16 28.80
CA CYS A 270 -13.36 2.73 27.54
C CYS A 270 -12.57 4.00 27.18
N GLY A 271 -12.55 4.35 25.87
CA GLY A 271 -11.87 5.53 25.38
C GLY A 271 -10.37 5.50 25.66
N THR A 272 -9.84 6.57 26.22
CA THR A 272 -8.40 6.70 26.52
C THR A 272 -7.95 5.95 27.79
N GLU A 273 -8.89 5.52 28.62
CA GLU A 273 -8.61 4.68 29.81
C GLU A 273 -8.75 3.17 29.51
N GLU A 274 -8.97 2.83 28.24
CA GLU A 274 -9.14 1.43 27.87
C GLU A 274 -7.79 0.69 27.85
N VAL A 275 -7.80 -0.53 28.43
CA VAL A 275 -6.63 -1.41 28.46
C VAL A 275 -7.00 -2.82 28.00
N GLY A 276 -6.02 -3.50 27.40
CA GLY A 276 -6.10 -4.93 27.07
C GLY A 276 -5.17 -5.71 28.00
N CYS A 277 -5.73 -6.70 28.68
CA CYS A 277 -5.00 -7.56 29.62
C CYS A 277 -5.00 -9.01 29.14
N ASP A 278 -3.96 -9.78 29.52
CA ASP A 278 -3.95 -11.23 29.38
C ASP A 278 -4.83 -11.94 30.45
N ASP A 279 -4.83 -13.29 30.44
CA ASP A 279 -5.58 -14.11 31.37
C ASP A 279 -5.11 -13.95 32.86
N ASP A 280 -3.85 -13.57 33.06
CA ASP A 280 -3.25 -13.31 34.39
C ASP A 280 -3.51 -11.87 34.88
N GLY A 281 -4.09 -11.02 34.05
CA GLY A 281 -4.42 -9.63 34.35
C GLY A 281 -3.27 -8.64 34.08
N ASN A 282 -2.19 -9.06 33.46
CA ASN A 282 -1.11 -8.16 33.03
C ASN A 282 -1.58 -7.25 31.90
N VAL A 283 -1.31 -5.95 32.01
CA VAL A 283 -1.65 -4.98 30.98
C VAL A 283 -0.64 -5.10 29.82
N LEU A 284 -1.14 -5.48 28.64
CA LEU A 284 -0.35 -5.63 27.43
C LEU A 284 -0.65 -4.55 26.39
N VAL A 285 -1.82 -3.91 26.47
CA VAL A 285 -2.25 -2.85 25.55
C VAL A 285 -2.80 -1.67 26.32
N THR A 286 -2.43 -0.46 25.92
CA THR A 286 -3.00 0.79 26.46
C THR A 286 -3.41 1.74 25.32
N VAL A 287 -4.36 2.61 25.59
CA VAL A 287 -4.71 3.72 24.71
C VAL A 287 -3.92 4.96 25.15
N ASN A 288 -3.26 5.61 24.20
CA ASN A 288 -2.47 6.82 24.44
C ASN A 288 -3.13 8.01 23.73
N ASP A 289 -3.41 9.09 24.47
CA ASP A 289 -4.08 10.30 23.99
C ASP A 289 -3.37 10.95 22.80
N ILE A 290 -2.04 10.85 22.70
CA ILE A 290 -1.24 11.41 21.61
C ILE A 290 -1.65 10.77 20.27
N PHE A 291 -2.07 9.50 20.28
CA PHE A 291 -2.48 8.76 19.07
C PHE A 291 -3.99 8.71 18.91
N TYR A 292 -4.77 9.17 19.94
CA TYR A 292 -6.22 9.05 19.94
C TYR A 292 -6.89 10.10 19.05
N ARG A 293 -7.67 9.63 18.06
CA ARG A 293 -8.47 10.48 17.17
C ARG A 293 -9.94 10.10 17.33
N GLU A 294 -10.71 10.98 17.99
CA GLU A 294 -12.11 10.72 18.33
C GLU A 294 -13.05 10.65 17.11
N ASN A 295 -12.77 11.37 16.05
CA ASN A 295 -13.70 11.64 14.94
C ASN A 295 -13.41 10.89 13.64
N GLU A 296 -12.95 9.65 13.68
CA GLU A 296 -12.86 8.82 12.46
C GLU A 296 -14.25 8.29 12.04
N LYS A 297 -15.10 9.20 11.50
CA LYS A 297 -16.47 8.86 11.08
C LYS A 297 -16.56 8.22 9.69
N VAL A 298 -15.48 8.24 8.91
CA VAL A 298 -15.51 7.75 7.53
C VAL A 298 -15.12 6.28 7.48
N LEU A 299 -16.02 5.47 6.93
CA LEU A 299 -15.77 4.05 6.68
C LEU A 299 -15.15 3.91 5.27
N LEU A 300 -13.83 3.75 5.22
CA LEU A 300 -13.13 3.43 3.99
C LEU A 300 -13.17 1.90 3.77
N ILE A 301 -14.22 1.46 3.08
CA ILE A 301 -14.46 0.06 2.70
C ILE A 301 -14.72 0.04 1.20
N GLY A 302 -13.95 -0.74 0.45
CA GLY A 302 -14.04 -0.76 -1.01
C GLY A 302 -14.97 -1.84 -1.54
N ASP A 303 -15.58 -1.58 -2.69
CA ASP A 303 -16.27 -2.59 -3.49
C ASP A 303 -15.35 -3.01 -4.65
N ALA A 304 -14.71 -4.17 -4.53
CA ALA A 304 -13.80 -4.72 -5.53
C ALA A 304 -14.50 -5.61 -6.58
N SER A 305 -15.83 -5.54 -6.70
CA SER A 305 -16.58 -6.38 -7.64
C SER A 305 -16.11 -6.23 -9.08
N LYS A 306 -15.76 -5.03 -9.51
CA LYS A 306 -15.21 -4.76 -10.85
C LYS A 306 -13.87 -5.51 -11.09
N ALA A 307 -12.99 -5.55 -10.09
CA ALA A 307 -11.74 -6.31 -10.18
C ALA A 307 -12.03 -7.82 -10.27
N SER A 308 -12.99 -8.31 -9.47
CA SER A 308 -13.44 -9.70 -9.57
C SER A 308 -13.95 -10.04 -10.97
N ASP A 309 -14.82 -9.21 -11.54
CA ASP A 309 -15.51 -9.48 -12.80
C ASP A 309 -14.59 -9.41 -14.02
N LEU A 310 -13.67 -8.41 -14.06
CA LEU A 310 -12.88 -8.12 -15.25
C LEU A 310 -11.49 -8.75 -15.26
N ILE A 311 -10.92 -9.01 -14.09
CA ILE A 311 -9.54 -9.53 -13.95
C ILE A 311 -9.45 -10.78 -13.05
N ASP A 312 -10.58 -11.32 -12.63
CA ASP A 312 -10.65 -12.52 -11.77
C ASP A 312 -9.75 -12.36 -10.52
N TRP A 313 -9.87 -11.20 -9.84
CA TRP A 313 -9.11 -10.92 -8.64
C TRP A 313 -10.00 -10.67 -7.43
N LYS A 314 -9.67 -11.34 -6.35
CA LYS A 314 -10.25 -11.17 -5.01
C LYS A 314 -9.15 -11.24 -3.97
N ALA A 315 -9.32 -10.52 -2.88
CA ALA A 315 -8.54 -10.75 -1.66
C ALA A 315 -9.12 -11.97 -0.93
N GLU A 316 -8.29 -12.96 -0.66
CA GLU A 316 -8.70 -14.25 -0.06
C GLU A 316 -8.17 -14.45 1.35
N VAL A 317 -7.03 -13.78 1.69
CA VAL A 317 -6.42 -13.88 3.03
C VAL A 317 -7.28 -13.15 4.04
N GLU A 318 -7.79 -13.90 5.03
CA GLU A 318 -8.56 -13.36 6.13
C GLU A 318 -7.70 -12.59 7.14
N LEU A 319 -8.32 -11.73 7.95
CA LEU A 319 -7.63 -10.91 8.95
C LEU A 319 -6.77 -11.75 9.91
N SER A 320 -7.29 -12.86 10.41
CA SER A 320 -6.58 -13.76 11.31
C SER A 320 -5.32 -14.37 10.68
N GLN A 321 -5.42 -14.77 9.41
CA GLN A 321 -4.29 -15.29 8.65
C GLN A 321 -3.24 -14.20 8.40
N LEU A 322 -3.67 -12.97 8.05
CA LEU A 322 -2.79 -11.84 7.86
C LEU A 322 -2.04 -11.50 9.15
N CYS A 323 -2.74 -11.44 10.29
CA CYS A 323 -2.14 -11.20 11.60
C CYS A 323 -1.10 -12.26 11.93
N ASN A 324 -1.45 -13.54 11.76
CA ASN A 324 -0.52 -14.64 12.00
C ASN A 324 0.73 -14.56 11.10
N LEU A 325 0.57 -14.34 9.79
CA LEU A 325 1.69 -14.16 8.85
C LEU A 325 2.66 -13.04 9.30
N MET A 326 2.11 -11.92 9.76
CA MET A 326 2.90 -10.77 10.16
C MET A 326 3.61 -11.01 11.51
N VAL A 327 2.93 -11.58 12.50
CA VAL A 327 3.49 -11.86 13.82
C VAL A 327 4.57 -12.95 13.72
N GLN A 328 4.31 -14.06 13.02
CA GLN A 328 5.29 -15.13 12.86
C GLN A 328 6.57 -14.64 12.16
N ASN A 329 6.44 -13.82 11.11
CA ASN A 329 7.61 -13.22 10.47
C ASN A 329 8.43 -12.33 11.41
N ASP A 330 7.79 -11.65 12.39
CA ASP A 330 8.50 -10.84 13.37
C ASP A 330 9.12 -11.68 14.50
N LEU A 331 8.53 -12.82 14.81
CA LEU A 331 9.11 -13.81 15.73
C LEU A 331 10.37 -14.46 15.16
N ASP A 332 10.39 -14.77 13.86
CA ASP A 332 11.52 -15.40 13.18
C ASP A 332 12.74 -14.47 13.03
N LYS A 333 12.53 -13.16 13.12
CA LYS A 333 13.63 -12.18 13.11
C LYS A 333 14.39 -12.25 14.43
N LYS A 334 15.69 -12.56 14.33
CA LYS A 334 16.64 -12.54 15.46
C LYS A 334 16.92 -11.12 15.94
#